data_6e164c42a4fe39540f94ad4b7f9ec7ec
#
_entry.id   6e164c42a4fe39540f94ad4b7f9ec7ec
#
_cell.length_a   1.000
_cell.length_b   1.000
_cell.length_c   1.000
_cell.angle_alpha   90.00
_cell.angle_beta   90.00
_cell.angle_gamma   90.00
#
_symmetry.space_group_name_H-M   'P 1'
#
loop_
_entity.id
_entity.type
_entity.pdbx_description
1 polymer ?
#
loop_
_entity_poly.entity_id
_entity_poly.type
_entity_poly.pdbx_seq_one_letter_code
_entity_poly.pdbx_strand_id
1 'polypeptide(L)'
;MASADFTRSPAPLPPVSLYPELDAAALTAYAAALETGEARGLSPARAAEVEEFRSVAVFSRGKVTGADGDLLDAALWRHTGPEPRAVIVMPSPWTDLGWLSYAVQATLFAARGYDVLAYTARGFAGSLGEVDVAGPLDVADGSRALDHLIERCAGQVTRVGFLGASYGSGISQLVAAHDTRVDAVVALSTWGDLGEVFYENSTRRTAAVRALLDAAARARLSPQTRSVFENVLTDRDVQGTLRWAEKRSPFSHVKELNRRQVPVFFSHAWHETLFPGNQTLKMFNELTGPKRLDYSIGDHCGPEMSGLLGLPNRIWTDAHRWFDQHLRGIGTGIADEGQVIGEVMWSRALEPRPGWHSLTEGIRRLYLGSGGELAGRPEAGWSTPVLCGVDTPAAVADAIVRAGYAEMAGRPKRYPARDIDRTVAAVWATPPVEETTRLRGTPRLRVTYRAANPGSSFVAYLFDQAPDGSAHIVTHAPYTDRGPEPDRLVGADLELQATAYDIPRGHRLLLVLDALDPFYGDANLPRATLAFTSPEATPSCLELPLGG
;
A
#
# COMPACT_ATOMS: atom_id res chain seq x y z
N MET A 1 1.39 41.29 -7.40
CA MET A 1 0.69 40.07 -7.77
C MET A 1 1.51 39.39 -8.88
N ALA A 2 2.23 38.32 -8.56
CA ALA A 2 2.87 37.51 -9.60
C ALA A 2 1.75 36.80 -10.35
N SER A 3 1.68 36.95 -11.68
CA SER A 3 0.72 36.24 -12.51
C SER A 3 1.02 34.74 -12.41
N ALA A 4 0.04 33.95 -11.96
CA ALA A 4 0.16 32.49 -11.96
C ALA A 4 0.48 32.02 -13.40
N ASP A 5 1.56 31.23 -13.52
CA ASP A 5 2.02 30.73 -14.82
C ASP A 5 1.22 29.48 -15.21
N PHE A 6 0.14 29.68 -15.97
CA PHE A 6 -0.73 28.62 -16.50
C PHE A 6 -0.13 27.87 -17.71
N THR A 7 1.09 28.19 -18.13
CA THR A 7 1.68 27.63 -19.36
C THR A 7 2.50 26.36 -19.10
N ARG A 8 2.83 26.07 -17.85
CA ARG A 8 3.60 24.87 -17.49
C ARG A 8 2.67 23.70 -17.20
N SER A 9 2.68 22.73 -18.09
CA SER A 9 2.27 21.37 -17.67
C SER A 9 3.17 20.93 -16.52
N PRO A 10 2.64 20.24 -15.49
CA PRO A 10 3.48 19.68 -14.44
C PRO A 10 4.65 18.91 -15.04
N ALA A 11 5.85 19.10 -14.51
CA ALA A 11 7.02 18.36 -14.98
C ALA A 11 6.75 16.84 -14.83
N PRO A 12 7.16 16.03 -15.81
CA PRO A 12 7.02 14.58 -15.67
C PRO A 12 7.77 14.12 -14.43
N LEU A 13 7.11 13.28 -13.63
CA LEU A 13 7.74 12.69 -12.45
C LEU A 13 8.95 11.85 -12.87
N PRO A 14 10.05 11.86 -12.10
CA PRO A 14 11.20 11.03 -12.42
C PRO A 14 10.85 9.54 -12.33
N PRO A 15 11.50 8.67 -13.11
CA PRO A 15 11.31 7.21 -13.01
C PRO A 15 11.53 6.74 -11.58
N VAL A 16 10.63 5.88 -11.10
CA VAL A 16 10.67 5.35 -9.74
C VAL A 16 11.01 3.87 -9.79
N SER A 17 12.03 3.44 -9.02
CA SER A 17 12.23 2.03 -8.71
C SER A 17 11.38 1.65 -7.51
N LEU A 18 10.57 0.60 -7.63
CA LEU A 18 9.74 0.10 -6.53
C LEU A 18 10.56 -0.68 -5.50
N TYR A 19 11.75 -1.16 -5.89
CA TYR A 19 12.65 -1.97 -5.05
C TYR A 19 14.11 -1.49 -5.20
N PRO A 20 14.40 -0.23 -4.84
CA PRO A 20 15.68 0.40 -5.18
C PRO A 20 16.89 -0.24 -4.47
N GLU A 21 16.67 -0.97 -3.38
CA GLU A 21 17.72 -1.51 -2.53
C GLU A 21 18.04 -2.98 -2.79
N LEU A 22 17.26 -3.66 -3.66
CA LEU A 22 17.52 -5.04 -4.02
C LEU A 22 18.61 -5.12 -5.10
N ASP A 23 19.81 -5.53 -4.69
CA ASP A 23 20.93 -5.76 -5.61
C ASP A 23 20.82 -7.14 -6.28
N ALA A 24 20.48 -7.12 -7.57
CA ALA A 24 20.34 -8.31 -8.39
C ALA A 24 21.63 -9.16 -8.44
N ALA A 25 22.81 -8.52 -8.45
CA ALA A 25 24.09 -9.24 -8.49
C ALA A 25 24.36 -9.98 -7.17
N ALA A 26 24.13 -9.30 -6.03
CA ALA A 26 24.27 -9.89 -4.70
C ALA A 26 23.30 -11.06 -4.48
N LEU A 27 22.03 -10.89 -4.88
CA LEU A 27 21.02 -11.95 -4.78
C LEU A 27 21.33 -13.14 -5.69
N THR A 28 21.84 -12.88 -6.91
CA THR A 28 22.27 -13.93 -7.84
C THR A 28 23.46 -14.72 -7.28
N ALA A 29 24.44 -14.04 -6.68
CA ALA A 29 25.56 -14.70 -6.02
C ALA A 29 25.11 -15.55 -4.82
N TYR A 30 24.15 -15.03 -4.04
CA TYR A 30 23.57 -15.78 -2.93
C TYR A 30 22.85 -17.06 -3.42
N ALA A 31 22.02 -16.95 -4.46
CA ALA A 31 21.34 -18.10 -5.04
C ALA A 31 22.32 -19.13 -5.64
N ALA A 32 23.42 -18.69 -6.26
CA ALA A 32 24.49 -19.57 -6.74
C ALA A 32 25.18 -20.32 -5.59
N ALA A 33 25.42 -19.64 -4.46
CA ALA A 33 25.98 -20.28 -3.29
C ALA A 33 25.05 -21.33 -2.66
N LEU A 34 23.73 -21.10 -2.67
CA LEU A 34 22.73 -22.10 -2.25
C LEU A 34 22.81 -23.36 -3.11
N GLU A 35 23.06 -23.22 -4.42
CA GLU A 35 23.13 -24.30 -5.38
C GLU A 35 24.44 -25.08 -5.26
N THR A 36 25.58 -24.39 -5.24
CA THR A 36 26.92 -25.00 -5.30
C THR A 36 27.53 -25.28 -3.94
N GLY A 37 27.19 -24.52 -2.92
CA GLY A 37 27.87 -24.50 -1.61
C GLY A 37 29.06 -23.56 -1.57
N GLU A 38 29.40 -22.89 -2.66
CA GLU A 38 30.54 -21.96 -2.73
C GLU A 38 30.12 -20.57 -2.26
N ALA A 39 30.37 -20.24 -0.99
CA ALA A 39 29.98 -18.95 -0.40
C ALA A 39 31.04 -17.84 -0.59
N ARG A 40 31.97 -18.00 -1.56
CA ARG A 40 33.01 -17.00 -1.82
C ARG A 40 32.39 -15.67 -2.25
N GLY A 41 32.76 -14.59 -1.59
CA GLY A 41 32.25 -13.25 -1.88
C GLY A 41 30.96 -12.87 -1.13
N LEU A 42 30.33 -13.77 -0.42
CA LEU A 42 29.25 -13.48 0.50
C LEU A 42 29.76 -12.91 1.82
N SER A 43 28.94 -12.11 2.52
CA SER A 43 29.24 -11.73 3.89
C SER A 43 29.27 -12.97 4.81
N PRO A 44 30.01 -12.93 5.94
CA PRO A 44 30.04 -14.07 6.88
C PRO A 44 28.64 -14.54 7.32
N ALA A 45 27.72 -13.62 7.54
CA ALA A 45 26.34 -13.95 7.92
C ALA A 45 25.63 -14.73 6.80
N ARG A 46 25.75 -14.29 5.54
CA ARG A 46 25.16 -14.97 4.37
C ARG A 46 25.78 -16.34 4.13
N ALA A 47 27.10 -16.46 4.31
CA ALA A 47 27.79 -17.75 4.21
C ALA A 47 27.27 -18.75 5.25
N ALA A 48 27.11 -18.32 6.50
CA ALA A 48 26.54 -19.13 7.56
C ALA A 48 25.11 -19.59 7.28
N GLU A 49 24.24 -18.71 6.74
CA GLU A 49 22.88 -19.06 6.33
C GLU A 49 22.87 -20.14 5.23
N VAL A 50 23.77 -20.02 4.24
CA VAL A 50 23.91 -21.01 3.18
C VAL A 50 24.34 -22.36 3.75
N GLU A 51 25.32 -22.39 4.67
CA GLU A 51 25.79 -23.60 5.33
C GLU A 51 24.67 -24.24 6.16
N GLU A 52 23.98 -23.48 7.00
CA GLU A 52 22.86 -23.95 7.81
C GLU A 52 21.76 -24.56 6.94
N PHE A 53 21.32 -23.83 5.92
CA PHE A 53 20.31 -24.33 4.98
C PHE A 53 20.75 -25.64 4.32
N ARG A 54 21.97 -25.70 3.76
CA ARG A 54 22.47 -26.88 3.05
C ARG A 54 22.70 -28.09 3.94
N SER A 55 22.77 -27.91 5.25
CA SER A 55 22.83 -29.01 6.20
C SER A 55 21.51 -29.77 6.34
N VAL A 56 20.37 -29.14 5.98
CA VAL A 56 19.02 -29.70 6.19
C VAL A 56 18.20 -29.81 4.92
N ALA A 57 18.51 -29.03 3.87
CA ALA A 57 17.71 -28.94 2.66
C ALA A 57 18.56 -28.76 1.40
N VAL A 58 17.95 -28.90 0.24
CA VAL A 58 18.54 -28.71 -1.08
C VAL A 58 17.82 -27.57 -1.81
N PHE A 59 18.60 -26.82 -2.58
CA PHE A 59 18.12 -25.76 -3.46
C PHE A 59 18.20 -26.21 -4.92
N SER A 60 17.19 -25.86 -5.70
CA SER A 60 17.20 -26.06 -7.15
C SER A 60 16.41 -24.97 -7.87
N ARG A 61 16.90 -24.58 -9.04
CA ARG A 61 16.17 -23.71 -9.97
C ARG A 61 15.46 -24.55 -11.02
N GLY A 62 14.32 -24.05 -11.52
CA GLY A 62 13.58 -24.77 -12.53
C GLY A 62 12.44 -23.96 -13.11
N LYS A 63 11.51 -24.68 -13.71
CA LYS A 63 10.29 -24.11 -14.27
C LYS A 63 9.08 -24.81 -13.66
N VAL A 64 8.03 -24.03 -13.42
CA VAL A 64 6.68 -24.53 -13.14
C VAL A 64 5.86 -24.38 -14.42
N THR A 65 5.11 -25.40 -14.79
CA THR A 65 4.14 -25.31 -15.88
C THR A 65 2.90 -24.59 -15.35
N GLY A 66 2.63 -23.39 -15.85
CA GLY A 66 1.47 -22.58 -15.53
C GLY A 66 0.15 -23.17 -16.05
N ALA A 67 -0.94 -22.49 -15.75
CA ALA A 67 -2.30 -22.98 -16.02
C ALA A 67 -2.62 -23.19 -17.51
N ASP A 68 -2.02 -22.40 -18.39
CA ASP A 68 -2.17 -22.44 -19.85
C ASP A 68 -1.01 -23.11 -20.58
N GLY A 69 -0.08 -23.72 -19.82
CA GLY A 69 1.10 -24.40 -20.36
C GLY A 69 2.35 -23.52 -20.45
N ASP A 70 2.25 -22.24 -20.16
CA ASP A 70 3.41 -21.35 -20.09
C ASP A 70 4.36 -21.73 -18.96
N LEU A 71 5.66 -21.60 -19.22
CA LEU A 71 6.70 -21.96 -18.24
C LEU A 71 7.06 -20.75 -17.38
N LEU A 72 6.91 -20.89 -16.07
CA LEU A 72 7.24 -19.87 -15.07
C LEU A 72 8.57 -20.18 -14.39
N ASP A 73 9.48 -19.21 -14.33
CA ASP A 73 10.74 -19.33 -13.56
C ASP A 73 10.44 -19.55 -12.10
N ALA A 74 11.10 -20.54 -11.47
CA ALA A 74 10.92 -20.87 -10.08
C ALA A 74 12.20 -21.35 -9.42
N ALA A 75 12.22 -21.27 -8.11
CA ALA A 75 13.24 -21.84 -7.26
C ALA A 75 12.58 -22.61 -6.10
N LEU A 76 13.18 -23.74 -5.74
CA LEU A 76 12.68 -24.68 -4.76
C LEU A 76 13.73 -24.89 -3.65
N TRP A 77 13.33 -24.67 -2.42
CA TRP A 77 14.05 -25.01 -1.19
C TRP A 77 13.34 -26.21 -0.57
N ARG A 78 13.96 -27.37 -0.59
CA ARG A 78 13.29 -28.64 -0.26
C ARG A 78 14.14 -29.51 0.66
N HIS A 79 13.53 -30.04 1.70
CA HIS A 79 14.12 -31.07 2.54
C HIS A 79 14.14 -32.43 1.83
N THR A 80 15.11 -33.26 2.18
CA THR A 80 15.28 -34.59 1.58
C THR A 80 14.69 -35.72 2.46
N GLY A 81 14.43 -35.43 3.74
CA GLY A 81 13.84 -36.37 4.70
C GLY A 81 12.33 -36.56 4.47
N PRO A 82 11.80 -37.74 4.89
CA PRO A 82 10.38 -38.09 4.71
C PRO A 82 9.45 -37.47 5.76
N GLU A 83 9.95 -36.65 6.67
CA GLU A 83 9.15 -36.05 7.74
C GLU A 83 8.03 -35.16 7.17
N PRO A 84 6.82 -35.21 7.76
CA PRO A 84 5.75 -34.32 7.36
C PRO A 84 6.12 -32.84 7.59
N ARG A 85 5.83 -31.95 6.60
CA ARG A 85 6.19 -30.52 6.64
C ARG A 85 5.06 -29.62 6.16
N ALA A 86 5.03 -28.43 6.68
CA ALA A 86 4.27 -27.36 6.07
C ALA A 86 5.06 -26.77 4.89
N VAL A 87 4.34 -26.26 3.90
CA VAL A 87 4.92 -25.68 2.69
C VAL A 87 4.51 -24.24 2.50
N ILE A 88 5.35 -23.46 1.81
CA ILE A 88 5.09 -22.06 1.48
C ILE A 88 5.30 -21.83 -0.01
N VAL A 89 4.31 -21.18 -0.66
CA VAL A 89 4.43 -20.70 -2.04
C VAL A 89 4.56 -19.17 -2.01
N MET A 90 5.55 -18.65 -2.76
CA MET A 90 5.89 -17.22 -2.78
C MET A 90 5.84 -16.67 -4.21
N PRO A 91 4.68 -16.17 -4.69
CA PRO A 91 4.58 -15.46 -5.96
C PRO A 91 5.36 -14.14 -5.90
N SER A 92 6.11 -13.82 -6.97
CA SER A 92 7.01 -12.66 -6.98
C SER A 92 6.27 -11.31 -6.91
N PRO A 93 6.94 -10.27 -6.40
CA PRO A 93 6.47 -8.91 -6.53
C PRO A 93 6.55 -8.40 -7.99
N TRP A 94 6.08 -7.18 -8.24
CA TRP A 94 6.09 -6.52 -9.56
C TRP A 94 7.50 -6.03 -9.90
N THR A 95 8.38 -6.95 -10.31
CA THR A 95 9.80 -6.67 -10.60
C THR A 95 10.44 -7.73 -11.49
N ASP A 96 11.42 -7.33 -12.29
CA ASP A 96 12.25 -8.23 -13.09
C ASP A 96 13.20 -9.13 -12.26
N LEU A 97 13.31 -8.91 -10.95
CA LEU A 97 14.02 -9.85 -10.06
C LEU A 97 13.27 -11.17 -9.90
N GLY A 98 11.95 -11.16 -10.09
CA GLY A 98 11.12 -12.34 -9.97
C GLY A 98 11.28 -13.04 -8.62
N TRP A 99 11.34 -14.38 -8.61
CA TRP A 99 11.52 -15.20 -7.41
C TRP A 99 12.78 -14.85 -6.60
N LEU A 100 13.80 -14.29 -7.26
CA LEU A 100 15.07 -13.93 -6.64
C LEU A 100 14.89 -12.90 -5.51
N SER A 101 13.84 -12.07 -5.58
CA SER A 101 13.47 -11.13 -4.52
C SER A 101 13.28 -11.80 -3.16
N TYR A 102 12.90 -13.07 -3.14
CA TYR A 102 12.65 -13.83 -1.92
C TYR A 102 13.77 -14.78 -1.53
N ALA A 103 14.89 -14.83 -2.27
CA ALA A 103 15.94 -15.85 -2.07
C ALA A 103 16.37 -15.96 -0.61
N VAL A 104 16.55 -14.84 0.08
CA VAL A 104 16.97 -14.83 1.48
C VAL A 104 15.86 -15.33 2.39
N GLN A 105 14.64 -14.81 2.26
CA GLN A 105 13.54 -15.18 3.15
C GLN A 105 13.09 -16.63 2.93
N ALA A 106 13.08 -17.11 1.69
CA ALA A 106 12.81 -18.52 1.40
C ALA A 106 13.84 -19.45 2.06
N THR A 107 15.12 -19.07 2.07
CA THR A 107 16.17 -19.80 2.77
C THR A 107 15.93 -19.82 4.28
N LEU A 108 15.55 -18.68 4.87
CA LEU A 108 15.26 -18.59 6.30
C LEU A 108 14.02 -19.41 6.70
N PHE A 109 12.97 -19.44 5.87
CA PHE A 109 11.83 -20.34 6.08
C PHE A 109 12.22 -21.81 5.97
N ALA A 110 13.05 -22.17 4.98
CA ALA A 110 13.51 -23.53 4.81
C ALA A 110 14.39 -23.98 5.99
N ALA A 111 15.32 -23.14 6.48
CA ALA A 111 16.10 -23.43 7.68
C ALA A 111 15.21 -23.66 8.92
N ARG A 112 14.01 -23.09 8.96
CA ARG A 112 13.00 -23.30 10.01
C ARG A 112 12.15 -24.55 9.81
N GLY A 113 12.33 -25.30 8.74
CA GLY A 113 11.67 -26.59 8.50
C GLY A 113 10.47 -26.55 7.55
N TYR A 114 10.33 -25.53 6.72
CA TYR A 114 9.36 -25.47 5.62
C TYR A 114 9.99 -25.95 4.31
N ASP A 115 9.21 -26.57 3.43
CA ASP A 115 9.57 -26.60 2.01
C ASP A 115 8.98 -25.36 1.34
N VAL A 116 9.78 -24.68 0.51
CA VAL A 116 9.40 -23.37 -0.06
C VAL A 116 9.59 -23.39 -1.55
N LEU A 117 8.60 -22.87 -2.28
CA LEU A 117 8.69 -22.58 -3.71
C LEU A 117 8.43 -21.09 -3.94
N ALA A 118 9.42 -20.38 -4.48
CA ALA A 118 9.23 -19.04 -5.00
C ALA A 118 9.20 -19.07 -6.52
N TYR A 119 8.23 -18.38 -7.13
CA TYR A 119 8.13 -18.32 -8.59
C TYR A 119 7.95 -16.88 -9.08
N THR A 120 8.45 -16.64 -10.27
CA THR A 120 8.27 -15.37 -11.00
C THR A 120 6.90 -15.38 -11.67
N ALA A 121 6.08 -14.38 -11.37
CA ALA A 121 4.79 -14.22 -11.99
C ALA A 121 4.89 -14.16 -13.52
N ARG A 122 3.84 -14.62 -14.21
CA ARG A 122 3.78 -14.62 -15.68
C ARG A 122 4.11 -13.26 -16.27
N GLY A 123 4.76 -13.25 -17.42
CA GLY A 123 5.13 -12.04 -18.14
C GLY A 123 6.35 -11.27 -17.61
N PHE A 124 6.86 -11.62 -16.42
CA PHE A 124 8.08 -11.01 -15.86
C PHE A 124 9.32 -11.87 -16.10
N ALA A 125 10.47 -11.22 -16.25
CA ALA A 125 11.80 -11.83 -16.37
C ALA A 125 11.78 -13.08 -17.30
N GLY A 126 12.23 -14.24 -16.81
CA GLY A 126 12.29 -15.50 -17.54
C GLY A 126 10.99 -16.30 -17.57
N SER A 127 9.91 -15.88 -16.90
CA SER A 127 8.59 -16.50 -17.00
C SER A 127 7.91 -16.16 -18.30
N LEU A 128 7.29 -17.16 -18.96
CA LEU A 128 6.51 -16.96 -20.18
C LEU A 128 5.13 -16.35 -19.89
N GLY A 129 4.31 -16.22 -20.91
CA GLY A 129 2.99 -15.61 -20.83
C GLY A 129 3.00 -14.11 -20.75
N GLU A 130 1.86 -13.54 -20.38
CA GLU A 130 1.62 -12.11 -20.26
C GLU A 130 1.09 -11.77 -18.85
N VAL A 131 1.46 -10.60 -18.34
CA VAL A 131 1.03 -10.11 -17.01
C VAL A 131 -0.49 -9.93 -16.98
N ASP A 132 -1.17 -10.60 -16.04
CA ASP A 132 -2.62 -10.58 -15.86
C ASP A 132 -3.09 -9.75 -14.64
N VAL A 133 -2.17 -9.12 -13.91
CA VAL A 133 -2.42 -8.27 -12.72
C VAL A 133 -3.24 -8.98 -11.65
N ALA A 134 -2.72 -10.09 -11.14
CA ALA A 134 -3.40 -10.97 -10.19
C ALA A 134 -4.79 -11.45 -10.71
N GLY A 135 -4.91 -11.62 -12.00
CA GLY A 135 -6.13 -12.11 -12.63
C GLY A 135 -6.28 -13.62 -12.57
N PRO A 136 -7.29 -14.16 -13.27
CA PRO A 136 -7.59 -15.60 -13.21
C PRO A 136 -6.42 -16.51 -13.58
N LEU A 137 -5.55 -16.08 -14.53
CA LEU A 137 -4.38 -16.87 -14.91
C LEU A 137 -3.30 -16.86 -13.81
N ASP A 138 -3.04 -15.71 -13.17
CA ASP A 138 -2.10 -15.65 -12.03
C ASP A 138 -2.58 -16.51 -10.86
N VAL A 139 -3.89 -16.50 -10.58
CA VAL A 139 -4.49 -17.33 -9.52
C VAL A 139 -4.32 -18.82 -9.84
N ALA A 140 -4.61 -19.22 -11.08
CA ALA A 140 -4.44 -20.60 -11.53
C ALA A 140 -2.97 -21.03 -11.54
N ASP A 141 -2.05 -20.12 -11.89
CA ASP A 141 -0.59 -20.36 -11.82
C ASP A 141 -0.14 -20.60 -10.38
N GLY A 142 -0.68 -19.85 -9.42
CA GLY A 142 -0.41 -20.07 -8.00
C GLY A 142 -0.81 -21.48 -7.54
N SER A 143 -1.99 -21.96 -7.97
CA SER A 143 -2.41 -23.35 -7.72
C SER A 143 -1.51 -24.38 -8.41
N ARG A 144 -1.03 -24.11 -9.64
CA ARG A 144 -0.05 -24.97 -10.34
C ARG A 144 1.32 -24.99 -9.65
N ALA A 145 1.74 -23.83 -9.12
CA ALA A 145 2.97 -23.75 -8.33
C ALA A 145 2.86 -24.60 -7.05
N LEU A 146 1.69 -24.60 -6.41
CA LEU A 146 1.41 -25.48 -5.27
C LEU A 146 1.42 -26.96 -5.67
N ASP A 147 0.77 -27.34 -6.78
CA ASP A 147 0.83 -28.72 -7.31
C ASP A 147 2.27 -29.17 -7.49
N HIS A 148 3.08 -28.35 -8.17
CA HIS A 148 4.50 -28.62 -8.42
C HIS A 148 5.30 -28.80 -7.14
N LEU A 149 5.04 -27.96 -6.11
CA LEU A 149 5.70 -28.06 -4.81
C LEU A 149 5.35 -29.38 -4.12
N ILE A 150 4.06 -29.71 -4.04
CA ILE A 150 3.57 -30.94 -3.38
C ILE A 150 4.17 -32.18 -4.06
N GLU A 151 4.22 -32.25 -5.39
CA GLU A 151 4.81 -33.35 -6.15
C GLU A 151 6.31 -33.53 -5.89
N ARG A 152 7.00 -32.49 -5.45
CA ARG A 152 8.46 -32.49 -5.19
C ARG A 152 8.84 -32.69 -3.72
N CYS A 153 7.88 -32.57 -2.79
CA CYS A 153 8.13 -32.83 -1.38
C CYS A 153 8.48 -34.30 -1.15
N ALA A 154 9.47 -34.56 -0.30
CA ALA A 154 9.87 -35.92 0.05
C ALA A 154 8.92 -36.55 1.09
N GLY A 155 8.32 -35.71 1.95
CA GLY A 155 7.36 -36.10 2.98
C GLY A 155 5.93 -35.63 2.71
N GLN A 156 5.03 -35.97 3.61
CA GLN A 156 3.65 -35.51 3.54
C GLN A 156 3.55 -34.00 3.78
N VAL A 157 2.82 -33.27 2.92
CA VAL A 157 2.48 -31.88 3.16
C VAL A 157 1.37 -31.79 4.22
N THR A 158 1.62 -31.08 5.29
CA THR A 158 0.70 -30.96 6.44
C THR A 158 -0.20 -29.75 6.33
N ARG A 159 0.34 -28.60 5.90
CA ARG A 159 -0.33 -27.30 5.76
C ARG A 159 0.32 -26.48 4.66
N VAL A 160 -0.44 -25.55 4.10
CA VAL A 160 -0.02 -24.71 2.98
C VAL A 160 -0.14 -23.23 3.33
N GLY A 161 0.97 -22.50 3.19
CA GLY A 161 1.03 -21.04 3.30
C GLY A 161 1.26 -20.39 1.94
N PHE A 162 0.68 -19.21 1.74
CA PHE A 162 1.04 -18.32 0.65
C PHE A 162 1.56 -17.01 1.21
N LEU A 163 2.69 -16.54 0.70
CA LEU A 163 3.31 -15.29 1.11
C LEU A 163 3.70 -14.47 -0.11
N GLY A 164 3.34 -13.20 -0.11
CA GLY A 164 3.79 -12.28 -1.14
C GLY A 164 3.89 -10.84 -0.65
N ALA A 165 4.74 -10.08 -1.32
CA ALA A 165 4.83 -8.63 -1.19
C ALA A 165 4.26 -7.98 -2.46
N SER A 166 3.55 -6.85 -2.31
CA SER A 166 2.99 -6.10 -3.44
C SER A 166 2.15 -6.99 -4.36
N TYR A 167 2.51 -7.12 -5.63
CA TYR A 167 1.85 -7.97 -6.61
C TYR A 167 1.64 -9.41 -6.12
N GLY A 168 2.71 -10.01 -5.57
CA GLY A 168 2.65 -11.35 -5.01
C GLY A 168 1.69 -11.49 -3.83
N SER A 169 1.43 -10.42 -3.08
CA SER A 169 0.49 -10.43 -1.97
C SER A 169 -0.96 -10.54 -2.45
N GLY A 170 -1.32 -9.82 -3.52
CA GLY A 170 -2.64 -9.93 -4.15
C GLY A 170 -2.87 -11.32 -4.71
N ILE A 171 -1.88 -11.88 -5.43
CA ILE A 171 -1.94 -13.27 -5.93
C ILE A 171 -2.14 -14.23 -4.76
N SER A 172 -1.38 -14.09 -3.67
CA SER A 172 -1.46 -14.98 -2.50
C SER A 172 -2.85 -14.99 -1.86
N GLN A 173 -3.48 -13.84 -1.70
CA GLN A 173 -4.83 -13.71 -1.15
C GLN A 173 -5.89 -14.32 -2.09
N LEU A 174 -5.77 -14.06 -3.39
CA LEU A 174 -6.71 -14.57 -4.39
C LEU A 174 -6.58 -16.08 -4.58
N VAL A 175 -5.35 -16.63 -4.58
CA VAL A 175 -5.17 -18.09 -4.56
C VAL A 175 -5.83 -18.68 -3.31
N ALA A 176 -5.62 -18.09 -2.13
CA ALA A 176 -6.26 -18.57 -0.92
C ALA A 176 -7.80 -18.51 -0.95
N ALA A 177 -8.37 -17.56 -1.68
CA ALA A 177 -9.82 -17.49 -1.87
C ALA A 177 -10.36 -18.61 -2.79
N HIS A 178 -9.57 -19.04 -3.79
CA HIS A 178 -10.00 -19.99 -4.83
C HIS A 178 -9.48 -21.41 -4.64
N ASP A 179 -8.34 -21.60 -3.98
CA ASP A 179 -7.76 -22.91 -3.69
C ASP A 179 -7.93 -23.27 -2.20
N THR A 180 -8.75 -24.27 -1.94
CA THR A 180 -9.12 -24.67 -0.58
C THR A 180 -7.99 -25.31 0.21
N ARG A 181 -6.87 -25.64 -0.41
CA ARG A 181 -5.70 -26.21 0.24
C ARG A 181 -4.87 -25.18 1.00
N VAL A 182 -5.06 -23.88 0.71
CA VAL A 182 -4.31 -22.81 1.38
C VAL A 182 -4.84 -22.59 2.79
N ASP A 183 -3.98 -22.79 3.78
CA ASP A 183 -4.32 -22.72 5.20
C ASP A 183 -4.01 -21.36 5.85
N ALA A 184 -3.05 -20.59 5.35
CA ALA A 184 -2.72 -19.26 5.89
C ALA A 184 -2.07 -18.36 4.83
N VAL A 185 -2.22 -17.04 5.00
CA VAL A 185 -1.66 -16.01 4.10
C VAL A 185 -0.85 -14.99 4.87
N VAL A 186 0.27 -14.56 4.25
CA VAL A 186 1.02 -13.35 4.60
C VAL A 186 1.00 -12.41 3.40
N ALA A 187 0.35 -11.26 3.54
CA ALA A 187 0.14 -10.27 2.49
C ALA A 187 0.82 -8.95 2.85
N LEU A 188 2.01 -8.71 2.30
CA LEU A 188 2.86 -7.57 2.62
C LEU A 188 2.66 -6.44 1.60
N SER A 189 2.51 -5.20 2.05
CA SER A 189 2.26 -4.00 1.22
C SER A 189 1.23 -4.28 0.13
N THR A 190 0.01 -4.63 0.54
CA THR A 190 -1.01 -5.27 -0.29
C THR A 190 -2.17 -4.36 -0.65
N TRP A 191 -3.05 -4.87 -1.50
CA TRP A 191 -4.38 -4.29 -1.71
C TRP A 191 -5.50 -5.26 -1.29
N GLY A 192 -6.65 -4.70 -0.91
CA GLY A 192 -7.92 -5.40 -0.75
C GLY A 192 -8.83 -5.15 -1.95
N ASP A 193 -8.96 -3.89 -2.39
CA ASP A 193 -9.81 -3.46 -3.50
C ASP A 193 -9.00 -2.70 -4.57
N LEU A 194 -8.78 -3.32 -5.72
CA LEU A 194 -8.00 -2.74 -6.82
C LEU A 194 -8.75 -1.59 -7.52
N GLY A 195 -10.07 -1.57 -7.45
CA GLY A 195 -10.88 -0.46 -7.94
C GLY A 195 -10.62 0.83 -7.16
N GLU A 196 -10.59 0.73 -5.84
CA GLU A 196 -10.21 1.83 -4.94
C GLU A 196 -8.73 2.23 -5.09
N VAL A 197 -7.84 1.30 -5.42
CA VAL A 197 -6.45 1.62 -5.74
C VAL A 197 -6.36 2.55 -6.95
N PHE A 198 -7.12 2.31 -8.00
CA PHE A 198 -7.09 3.14 -9.21
C PHE A 198 -7.91 4.42 -9.09
N TYR A 199 -9.01 4.40 -8.33
CA TYR A 199 -10.03 5.45 -8.28
C TYR A 199 -10.45 5.80 -6.84
N GLU A 200 -9.48 6.02 -5.95
CA GLU A 200 -9.74 6.46 -4.58
C GLU A 200 -10.62 7.71 -4.58
N ASN A 201 -11.78 7.66 -3.90
CA ASN A 201 -12.78 8.73 -3.92
C ASN A 201 -13.08 9.25 -5.34
N SER A 202 -13.22 8.34 -6.31
CA SER A 202 -13.43 8.59 -7.75
C SER A 202 -12.25 9.30 -8.45
N THR A 203 -11.11 9.47 -7.83
CA THR A 203 -9.93 10.16 -8.37
C THR A 203 -8.90 9.16 -8.88
N ARG A 204 -8.42 9.39 -10.10
CA ARG A 204 -7.42 8.54 -10.76
C ARG A 204 -6.04 8.71 -10.12
N ARG A 205 -5.37 7.61 -9.78
CA ARG A 205 -3.98 7.60 -9.27
C ARG A 205 -2.99 7.47 -10.42
N THR A 206 -2.88 8.50 -11.24
CA THR A 206 -2.14 8.46 -12.51
C THR A 206 -0.64 8.27 -12.32
N ALA A 207 -0.03 8.86 -11.29
CA ALA A 207 1.38 8.70 -11.00
C ALA A 207 1.73 7.27 -10.56
N ALA A 208 0.86 6.64 -9.75
CA ALA A 208 1.03 5.24 -9.36
C ALA A 208 1.00 4.31 -10.59
N VAL A 209 0.05 4.51 -11.51
CA VAL A 209 -0.04 3.71 -12.74
C VAL A 209 1.19 3.91 -13.64
N ARG A 210 1.72 5.14 -13.75
CA ARG A 210 2.97 5.41 -14.48
C ARG A 210 4.15 4.68 -13.84
N ALA A 211 4.28 4.73 -12.51
CA ALA A 211 5.33 4.03 -11.78
C ALA A 211 5.25 2.50 -12.01
N LEU A 212 4.06 1.92 -12.03
CA LEU A 212 3.87 0.50 -12.36
C LEU A 212 4.26 0.16 -13.80
N LEU A 213 3.92 1.03 -14.77
CA LEU A 213 4.33 0.87 -16.17
C LEU A 213 5.84 0.96 -16.34
N ASP A 214 6.48 1.93 -15.68
CA ASP A 214 7.94 2.10 -15.70
C ASP A 214 8.65 0.89 -15.11
N ALA A 215 8.18 0.38 -13.98
CA ALA A 215 8.71 -0.82 -13.33
C ALA A 215 8.50 -2.09 -14.18
N ALA A 216 7.47 -2.12 -15.03
CA ALA A 216 7.16 -3.22 -15.95
C ALA A 216 7.67 -2.99 -17.38
N ALA A 217 8.60 -2.06 -17.60
CA ALA A 217 9.06 -1.70 -18.96
C ALA A 217 9.63 -2.89 -19.76
N ARG A 218 10.13 -3.93 -19.07
CA ARG A 218 10.64 -5.18 -19.68
C ARG A 218 9.64 -6.33 -19.63
N ALA A 219 8.56 -6.17 -18.88
CA ALA A 219 7.54 -7.21 -18.74
C ALA A 219 6.62 -7.28 -19.99
N ARG A 220 6.04 -8.43 -20.21
CA ARG A 220 5.05 -8.65 -21.27
C ARG A 220 3.66 -8.41 -20.71
N LEU A 221 3.20 -7.16 -20.73
CA LEU A 221 1.84 -6.82 -20.32
C LEU A 221 0.84 -7.34 -21.37
N SER A 222 -0.26 -7.94 -20.93
CA SER A 222 -1.35 -8.31 -21.83
C SER A 222 -1.97 -7.08 -22.50
N PRO A 223 -2.57 -7.21 -23.70
CA PRO A 223 -3.29 -6.11 -24.35
C PRO A 223 -4.38 -5.53 -23.45
N GLN A 224 -5.07 -6.39 -22.68
CA GLN A 224 -6.09 -5.94 -21.73
C GLN A 224 -5.49 -5.12 -20.58
N THR A 225 -4.38 -5.55 -19.98
CA THR A 225 -3.68 -4.82 -18.93
C THR A 225 -3.21 -3.45 -19.42
N ARG A 226 -2.63 -3.38 -20.64
CA ARG A 226 -2.24 -2.09 -21.25
C ARG A 226 -3.43 -1.16 -21.43
N SER A 227 -4.53 -1.69 -21.97
CA SER A 227 -5.76 -0.91 -22.19
C SER A 227 -6.34 -0.37 -20.87
N VAL A 228 -6.38 -1.19 -19.82
CA VAL A 228 -6.85 -0.76 -18.49
C VAL A 228 -5.99 0.35 -17.91
N PHE A 229 -4.66 0.20 -17.95
CA PHE A 229 -3.75 1.25 -17.46
C PHE A 229 -3.89 2.55 -18.28
N GLU A 230 -4.05 2.44 -19.60
CA GLU A 230 -4.33 3.60 -20.45
C GLU A 230 -5.66 4.26 -20.10
N ASN A 231 -6.71 3.47 -19.82
CA ASN A 231 -8.00 3.99 -19.38
C ASN A 231 -7.88 4.81 -18.09
N VAL A 232 -7.12 4.34 -17.10
CA VAL A 232 -6.85 5.11 -15.88
C VAL A 232 -6.11 6.40 -16.19
N LEU A 233 -5.09 6.35 -17.06
CA LEU A 233 -4.29 7.53 -17.42
C LEU A 233 -5.10 8.58 -18.20
N THR A 234 -6.03 8.14 -19.05
CA THR A 234 -6.78 9.00 -19.99
C THR A 234 -8.24 9.23 -19.63
N ASP A 235 -8.69 8.75 -18.46
CA ASP A 235 -10.07 8.85 -17.97
C ASP A 235 -11.11 8.22 -18.93
N ARG A 236 -10.79 7.03 -19.45
CA ARG A 236 -11.67 6.30 -20.34
C ARG A 236 -12.17 5.03 -19.67
N ASP A 237 -13.35 4.58 -20.09
CA ASP A 237 -13.99 3.32 -19.67
C ASP A 237 -13.80 2.99 -18.17
N VAL A 238 -14.12 3.95 -17.31
CA VAL A 238 -14.02 3.80 -15.85
C VAL A 238 -14.78 2.56 -15.37
N GLN A 239 -16.01 2.36 -15.87
CA GLN A 239 -16.85 1.22 -15.48
C GLN A 239 -16.26 -0.13 -15.93
N GLY A 240 -15.65 -0.20 -17.12
CA GLY A 240 -14.94 -1.39 -17.58
C GLY A 240 -13.72 -1.68 -16.74
N THR A 241 -12.95 -0.65 -16.39
CA THR A 241 -11.80 -0.75 -15.49
C THR A 241 -12.21 -1.26 -14.10
N LEU A 242 -13.28 -0.72 -13.51
CA LEU A 242 -13.78 -1.16 -12.20
C LEU A 242 -14.24 -2.63 -12.22
N ARG A 243 -14.99 -3.05 -13.25
CA ARG A 243 -15.37 -4.48 -13.41
C ARG A 243 -14.16 -5.40 -13.58
N TRP A 244 -13.12 -4.93 -14.25
CA TRP A 244 -11.86 -5.69 -14.39
C TRP A 244 -11.11 -5.77 -13.05
N ALA A 245 -11.06 -4.69 -12.29
CA ALA A 245 -10.44 -4.61 -10.98
C ALA A 245 -11.16 -5.47 -9.94
N GLU A 246 -12.49 -5.55 -9.98
CA GLU A 246 -13.31 -6.36 -9.06
C GLU A 246 -12.85 -7.82 -9.00
N LYS A 247 -12.57 -8.44 -10.16
CA LYS A 247 -12.07 -9.82 -10.24
C LYS A 247 -10.67 -10.01 -9.67
N ARG A 248 -9.94 -8.93 -9.46
CA ARG A 248 -8.55 -8.85 -9.01
C ARG A 248 -8.43 -8.27 -7.60
N SER A 249 -9.57 -8.07 -6.97
CA SER A 249 -9.72 -7.52 -5.62
C SER A 249 -9.97 -8.64 -4.62
N PRO A 250 -9.02 -8.95 -3.72
CA PRO A 250 -9.26 -9.91 -2.65
C PRO A 250 -10.52 -9.63 -1.83
N PHE A 251 -10.87 -8.35 -1.66
CA PHE A 251 -12.09 -7.92 -0.98
C PHE A 251 -13.37 -8.51 -1.61
N SER A 252 -13.42 -8.64 -2.94
CA SER A 252 -14.57 -9.25 -3.63
C SER A 252 -14.76 -10.73 -3.29
N HIS A 253 -13.72 -11.37 -2.77
CA HIS A 253 -13.68 -12.79 -2.39
C HIS A 253 -13.55 -13.03 -0.89
N VAL A 254 -13.78 -12.00 -0.05
CA VAL A 254 -13.64 -12.09 1.41
C VAL A 254 -14.53 -13.17 2.03
N LYS A 255 -15.69 -13.46 1.42
CA LYS A 255 -16.62 -14.49 1.89
C LYS A 255 -16.04 -15.90 1.83
N GLU A 256 -15.23 -16.20 0.81
CA GLU A 256 -14.55 -17.48 0.64
C GLU A 256 -13.49 -17.67 1.73
N LEU A 257 -12.72 -16.63 2.05
CA LEU A 257 -11.76 -16.63 3.14
C LEU A 257 -12.46 -16.79 4.50
N ASN A 258 -13.54 -16.05 4.73
CA ASN A 258 -14.33 -16.10 5.96
C ASN A 258 -14.97 -17.47 6.20
N ARG A 259 -15.52 -18.12 5.15
CA ARG A 259 -16.11 -19.46 5.26
C ARG A 259 -15.12 -20.50 5.80
N ARG A 260 -13.84 -20.36 5.46
CA ARG A 260 -12.77 -21.27 5.90
C ARG A 260 -11.96 -20.71 7.08
N GLN A 261 -12.26 -19.49 7.54
CA GLN A 261 -11.53 -18.81 8.62
C GLN A 261 -10.02 -18.77 8.34
N VAL A 262 -9.63 -18.47 7.08
CA VAL A 262 -8.23 -18.43 6.68
C VAL A 262 -7.49 -17.35 7.48
N PRO A 263 -6.41 -17.68 8.20
CA PRO A 263 -5.58 -16.70 8.87
C PRO A 263 -4.87 -15.79 7.87
N VAL A 264 -4.99 -14.46 8.04
CA VAL A 264 -4.34 -13.48 7.16
C VAL A 264 -3.54 -12.45 7.97
N PHE A 265 -2.26 -12.33 7.68
CA PHE A 265 -1.39 -11.28 8.20
C PHE A 265 -1.15 -10.22 7.11
N PHE A 266 -1.44 -8.96 7.44
CA PHE A 266 -1.21 -7.80 6.58
C PHE A 266 -0.07 -6.94 7.13
N SER A 267 0.79 -6.44 6.25
CA SER A 267 1.66 -5.30 6.51
C SER A 267 1.31 -4.16 5.58
N HIS A 268 1.34 -2.93 6.09
CA HIS A 268 1.03 -1.73 5.34
C HIS A 268 1.82 -0.52 5.85
N ALA A 269 1.95 0.53 5.02
CA ALA A 269 2.55 1.80 5.41
C ALA A 269 1.50 2.89 5.54
N TRP A 270 1.72 3.89 6.45
CA TRP A 270 0.80 5.00 6.63
C TRP A 270 0.69 5.90 5.39
N HIS A 271 1.81 6.15 4.72
CA HIS A 271 1.88 7.02 3.53
C HIS A 271 2.08 6.21 2.25
N GLU A 272 1.36 5.11 2.14
CA GLU A 272 1.40 4.20 0.99
C GLU A 272 0.89 4.87 -0.29
N THR A 273 1.79 5.11 -1.23
CA THR A 273 1.47 5.85 -2.47
C THR A 273 0.92 4.97 -3.59
N LEU A 274 1.22 3.66 -3.61
CA LEU A 274 0.69 2.75 -4.64
C LEU A 274 -0.67 2.18 -4.26
N PHE A 275 -0.82 1.67 -3.04
CA PHE A 275 -2.04 1.02 -2.56
C PHE A 275 -2.56 1.72 -1.30
N PRO A 276 -3.40 2.77 -1.41
CA PRO A 276 -3.84 3.56 -0.25
C PRO A 276 -4.43 2.67 0.84
N GLY A 277 -4.06 2.91 2.11
CA GLY A 277 -4.28 1.98 3.21
C GLY A 277 -5.74 1.67 3.55
N ASN A 278 -6.66 2.62 3.33
CA ASN A 278 -8.06 2.46 3.72
C ASN A 278 -8.77 1.29 3.01
N GLN A 279 -8.41 0.98 1.77
CA GLN A 279 -9.02 -0.15 1.05
C GLN A 279 -8.56 -1.52 1.59
N THR A 280 -7.31 -1.64 2.06
CA THR A 280 -6.83 -2.84 2.78
C THR A 280 -7.48 -2.94 4.15
N LEU A 281 -7.64 -1.81 4.84
CA LEU A 281 -8.31 -1.73 6.12
C LEU A 281 -9.78 -2.17 6.03
N LYS A 282 -10.49 -1.78 4.97
CA LYS A 282 -11.85 -2.25 4.69
C LYS A 282 -11.90 -3.77 4.60
N MET A 283 -10.98 -4.39 3.86
CA MET A 283 -10.89 -5.84 3.79
C MET A 283 -10.54 -6.47 5.15
N PHE A 284 -9.57 -5.91 5.87
CA PHE A 284 -9.20 -6.39 7.21
C PHE A 284 -10.39 -6.40 8.15
N ASN A 285 -11.22 -5.36 8.15
CA ASN A 285 -12.39 -5.28 9.03
C ASN A 285 -13.45 -6.33 8.70
N GLU A 286 -13.64 -6.67 7.41
CA GLU A 286 -14.61 -7.68 6.96
C GLU A 286 -14.15 -9.13 7.22
N LEU A 287 -12.85 -9.37 7.38
CA LEU A 287 -12.37 -10.70 7.72
C LEU A 287 -12.83 -11.14 9.12
N THR A 288 -13.28 -12.39 9.25
CA THR A 288 -13.78 -12.99 10.51
C THR A 288 -12.87 -14.07 11.07
N GLY A 289 -11.90 -14.56 10.28
CA GLY A 289 -10.86 -15.49 10.72
C GLY A 289 -9.76 -14.81 11.53
N PRO A 290 -8.75 -15.57 11.98
CA PRO A 290 -7.57 -15.00 12.60
C PRO A 290 -6.93 -13.97 11.65
N LYS A 291 -6.67 -12.77 12.16
CA LYS A 291 -6.14 -11.68 11.34
C LYS A 291 -5.20 -10.80 12.13
N ARG A 292 -4.22 -10.22 11.44
CA ARG A 292 -3.31 -9.22 11.98
C ARG A 292 -3.01 -8.17 10.93
N LEU A 293 -2.90 -6.92 11.34
CA LEU A 293 -2.54 -5.79 10.51
C LEU A 293 -1.45 -4.98 11.20
N ASP A 294 -0.29 -4.92 10.59
CA ASP A 294 0.83 -4.12 11.04
C ASP A 294 0.95 -2.87 10.15
N TYR A 295 0.67 -1.69 10.73
CA TYR A 295 0.94 -0.41 10.09
C TYR A 295 2.29 0.15 10.54
N SER A 296 3.10 0.55 9.57
CA SER A 296 4.45 1.07 9.80
C SER A 296 4.67 2.43 9.15
N ILE A 297 5.67 3.17 9.62
CA ILE A 297 6.16 4.39 8.98
C ILE A 297 6.82 3.99 7.64
N GLY A 298 6.53 4.73 6.59
CA GLY A 298 7.13 4.51 5.27
C GLY A 298 6.13 4.57 4.14
N ASP A 299 6.54 4.01 3.01
CA ASP A 299 5.77 3.88 1.78
C ASP A 299 5.91 2.44 1.25
N HIS A 300 5.40 2.16 0.06
CA HIS A 300 5.27 0.85 -0.57
C HIS A 300 6.49 -0.05 -0.41
N CYS A 301 6.31 -1.21 0.20
CA CYS A 301 7.34 -2.20 0.53
C CYS A 301 8.53 -1.68 1.37
N GLY A 302 8.54 -0.41 1.78
CA GLY A 302 9.60 0.16 2.60
C GLY A 302 9.77 -0.57 3.94
N PRO A 303 8.70 -0.77 4.73
CA PRO A 303 8.77 -1.47 6.00
C PRO A 303 9.35 -2.89 5.92
N GLU A 304 9.15 -3.58 4.80
CA GLU A 304 9.60 -4.95 4.57
C GLU A 304 10.99 -5.05 3.97
N MET A 305 11.51 -3.97 3.38
CA MET A 305 12.71 -3.99 2.52
C MET A 305 13.96 -4.56 3.23
N SER A 306 14.24 -4.12 4.46
CA SER A 306 15.42 -4.61 5.19
C SER A 306 15.38 -6.13 5.40
N GLY A 307 14.17 -6.70 5.58
CA GLY A 307 14.02 -8.15 5.71
C GLY A 307 14.22 -8.90 4.38
N LEU A 308 13.82 -8.33 3.24
CA LEU A 308 14.16 -8.91 1.93
C LEU A 308 15.68 -8.99 1.72
N LEU A 309 16.41 -8.02 2.28
CA LEU A 309 17.87 -8.03 2.35
C LEU A 309 18.40 -8.96 3.48
N GLY A 310 17.51 -9.58 4.27
CA GLY A 310 17.85 -10.45 5.40
C GLY A 310 18.48 -9.73 6.58
N LEU A 311 18.23 -8.45 6.70
CA LEU A 311 18.55 -7.68 7.92
C LEU A 311 17.43 -7.84 8.95
N PRO A 312 17.68 -7.56 10.23
CA PRO A 312 16.65 -7.61 11.25
C PRO A 312 15.43 -6.76 10.85
N ASN A 313 14.26 -7.37 10.87
CA ASN A 313 13.03 -6.73 10.43
C ASN A 313 11.84 -7.29 11.21
N ARG A 314 11.04 -6.40 11.81
CA ARG A 314 9.87 -6.78 12.62
C ARG A 314 8.81 -7.49 11.78
N ILE A 315 8.49 -6.96 10.61
CA ILE A 315 7.43 -7.51 9.75
C ILE A 315 7.75 -8.96 9.34
N TRP A 316 9.01 -9.21 8.93
CA TRP A 316 9.42 -10.57 8.57
C TRP A 316 9.50 -11.50 9.78
N THR A 317 9.93 -10.99 10.95
CA THR A 317 9.87 -11.76 12.20
C THR A 317 8.44 -12.17 12.51
N ASP A 318 7.48 -11.27 12.36
CA ASP A 318 6.06 -11.54 12.61
C ASP A 318 5.46 -12.44 11.52
N ALA A 319 5.89 -12.33 10.26
CA ALA A 319 5.51 -13.27 9.20
C ALA A 319 5.97 -14.71 9.50
N HIS A 320 7.21 -14.89 10.00
CA HIS A 320 7.70 -16.19 10.47
C HIS A 320 6.88 -16.72 11.65
N ARG A 321 6.61 -15.90 12.66
CA ARG A 321 5.78 -16.25 13.82
C ARG A 321 4.35 -16.61 13.43
N TRP A 322 3.79 -15.88 12.44
CA TRP A 322 2.44 -16.14 11.91
C TRP A 322 2.33 -17.53 11.31
N PHE A 323 3.28 -17.90 10.43
CA PHE A 323 3.28 -19.23 9.83
C PHE A 323 3.63 -20.33 10.84
N ASP A 324 4.58 -20.10 11.75
CA ASP A 324 4.89 -21.07 12.82
C ASP A 324 3.63 -21.39 13.63
N GLN A 325 2.81 -20.39 13.95
CA GLN A 325 1.56 -20.59 14.69
C GLN A 325 0.48 -21.28 13.85
N HIS A 326 0.21 -20.80 12.65
CA HIS A 326 -0.95 -21.26 11.87
C HIS A 326 -0.67 -22.48 10.98
N LEU A 327 0.57 -22.72 10.59
CA LEU A 327 0.93 -23.87 9.75
C LEU A 327 1.57 -25.01 10.53
N ARG A 328 2.26 -24.71 11.65
CA ARG A 328 3.00 -25.71 12.45
C ARG A 328 2.43 -25.92 13.83
N GLY A 329 1.48 -25.12 14.27
CA GLY A 329 0.88 -25.19 15.60
C GLY A 329 1.85 -24.81 16.74
N ILE A 330 2.91 -24.06 16.42
CA ILE A 330 3.87 -23.58 17.43
C ILE A 330 3.30 -22.32 18.09
N GLY A 331 3.12 -22.36 19.40
CA GLY A 331 2.67 -21.20 20.17
C GLY A 331 3.72 -20.09 20.16
N THR A 332 3.53 -19.08 19.30
CA THR A 332 4.48 -17.95 19.16
C THR A 332 4.07 -16.72 19.97
N GLY A 333 2.87 -16.73 20.55
CA GLY A 333 2.29 -15.59 21.27
C GLY A 333 1.81 -14.44 20.35
N ILE A 334 1.92 -14.55 19.03
CA ILE A 334 1.57 -13.46 18.10
C ILE A 334 0.07 -13.12 18.16
N ALA A 335 -0.79 -14.08 18.45
CA ALA A 335 -2.23 -13.87 18.57
C ALA A 335 -2.61 -13.06 19.83
N ASP A 336 -1.76 -13.07 20.86
CA ASP A 336 -2.02 -12.41 22.15
C ASP A 336 -1.57 -10.93 22.13
N GLU A 337 -0.81 -10.50 21.12
CA GLU A 337 -0.29 -9.14 21.00
C GLU A 337 -1.34 -8.13 20.49
N GLY A 338 -2.49 -8.61 20.02
CA GLY A 338 -3.53 -7.81 19.40
C GLY A 338 -3.57 -7.97 17.87
N GLN A 339 -4.70 -7.57 17.29
CA GLN A 339 -4.93 -7.71 15.85
C GLN A 339 -4.32 -6.57 15.03
N VAL A 340 -4.09 -5.40 15.63
CA VAL A 340 -3.52 -4.23 14.96
C VAL A 340 -2.30 -3.76 15.73
N ILE A 341 -1.19 -3.58 15.03
CA ILE A 341 0.02 -2.96 15.57
C ILE A 341 0.28 -1.69 14.76
N GLY A 342 0.11 -0.53 15.37
CA GLY A 342 0.40 0.76 14.74
C GLY A 342 1.76 1.29 15.20
N GLU A 343 2.67 1.59 14.28
CA GLU A 343 3.87 2.37 14.58
C GLU A 343 3.51 3.85 14.54
N VAL A 344 3.66 4.56 15.67
CA VAL A 344 3.32 5.98 15.76
C VAL A 344 4.36 6.82 15.02
N MET A 345 3.90 7.72 14.15
CA MET A 345 4.76 8.62 13.39
C MET A 345 5.73 9.37 14.32
N TRP A 346 6.98 9.41 13.94
CA TRP A 346 8.15 10.05 14.56
C TRP A 346 8.59 9.44 15.89
N SER A 347 7.69 9.14 16.83
CA SER A 347 8.08 8.48 18.10
C SER A 347 8.48 7.02 17.90
N ARG A 348 7.99 6.37 16.82
CA ARG A 348 8.21 4.96 16.51
C ARG A 348 7.70 4.00 17.59
N ALA A 349 6.90 4.49 18.53
CA ALA A 349 6.25 3.64 19.50
C ALA A 349 5.31 2.67 18.79
N LEU A 350 5.37 1.40 19.18
CA LEU A 350 4.43 0.39 18.70
C LEU A 350 3.22 0.36 19.64
N GLU A 351 2.04 0.54 19.08
CA GLU A 351 0.78 0.50 19.82
C GLU A 351 -0.03 -0.73 19.39
N PRO A 352 0.01 -1.83 20.18
CA PRO A 352 -0.85 -2.97 19.96
C PRO A 352 -2.30 -2.66 20.37
N ARG A 353 -3.25 -3.10 19.55
CA ARG A 353 -4.69 -2.92 19.78
C ARG A 353 -5.46 -4.22 19.49
N PRO A 354 -6.54 -4.50 20.22
CA PRO A 354 -7.38 -5.70 19.99
C PRO A 354 -8.02 -5.73 18.60
N GLY A 355 -8.22 -4.56 17.95
CA GLY A 355 -8.77 -4.42 16.62
C GLY A 355 -8.74 -2.96 16.17
N TRP A 356 -9.08 -2.70 14.91
CA TRP A 356 -9.01 -1.35 14.33
C TRP A 356 -9.83 -0.31 15.10
N HIS A 357 -11.07 -0.65 15.43
CA HIS A 357 -11.98 0.30 16.10
C HIS A 357 -11.53 0.71 17.50
N SER A 358 -10.61 -0.03 18.11
CA SER A 358 -10.06 0.30 19.43
C SER A 358 -8.90 1.30 19.38
N LEU A 359 -8.47 1.73 18.20
CA LEU A 359 -7.48 2.82 18.07
C LEU A 359 -8.09 4.17 18.46
N THR A 360 -9.35 4.39 18.07
CA THR A 360 -10.06 5.65 18.27
C THR A 360 -10.88 5.58 19.53
N GLU A 361 -10.61 6.48 20.50
CA GLU A 361 -11.34 6.60 21.76
C GLU A 361 -12.41 7.69 21.71
N GLY A 362 -12.26 8.66 20.80
CA GLY A 362 -13.21 9.76 20.62
C GLY A 362 -13.05 10.45 19.27
N ILE A 363 -14.08 11.24 18.91
CA ILE A 363 -14.07 12.05 17.69
C ILE A 363 -14.15 13.53 18.09
N ARG A 364 -13.19 14.31 17.61
CA ARG A 364 -13.22 15.77 17.70
C ARG A 364 -13.65 16.37 16.38
N ARG A 365 -14.79 17.08 16.39
CA ARG A 365 -15.27 17.78 15.20
C ARG A 365 -14.83 19.22 15.21
N LEU A 366 -14.26 19.68 14.11
CA LEU A 366 -13.83 21.05 13.86
C LEU A 366 -14.54 21.57 12.61
N TYR A 367 -15.09 22.75 12.67
CA TYR A 367 -15.81 23.38 11.56
C TYR A 367 -14.91 24.38 10.84
N LEU A 368 -15.09 24.45 9.52
CA LEU A 368 -14.37 25.37 8.65
C LEU A 368 -15.02 26.76 8.74
N GLY A 369 -14.25 27.76 9.14
CA GLY A 369 -14.71 29.13 9.31
C GLY A 369 -14.27 30.08 8.18
N SER A 370 -14.89 31.24 8.09
CA SER A 370 -14.69 32.27 7.05
C SER A 370 -13.28 32.86 7.05
N GLY A 371 -12.66 32.97 8.21
CA GLY A 371 -11.31 33.52 8.41
C GLY A 371 -10.18 32.51 8.17
N GLY A 372 -10.51 31.25 7.76
CA GLY A 372 -9.51 30.18 7.60
C GLY A 372 -9.15 29.51 8.93
N GLU A 373 -10.04 29.51 9.90
CA GLU A 373 -9.90 28.80 11.16
C GLU A 373 -10.63 27.45 11.14
N LEU A 374 -10.10 26.48 11.88
CA LEU A 374 -10.76 25.26 12.30
C LEU A 374 -11.29 25.45 13.72
N ALA A 375 -12.61 25.60 13.87
CA ALA A 375 -13.25 26.02 15.13
C ALA A 375 -14.21 24.97 15.69
N GLY A 376 -14.48 25.04 16.99
CA GLY A 376 -15.43 24.13 17.66
C GLY A 376 -16.92 24.45 17.41
N ARG A 377 -17.24 25.51 16.67
CA ARG A 377 -18.62 25.93 16.34
C ARG A 377 -18.76 26.15 14.85
N PRO A 378 -19.91 25.78 14.28
CA PRO A 378 -20.17 25.99 12.87
C PRO A 378 -20.35 27.47 12.53
N GLU A 379 -19.86 27.84 11.35
CA GLU A 379 -20.11 29.13 10.70
C GLU A 379 -20.65 28.85 9.29
N ALA A 380 -21.72 29.51 8.89
CA ALA A 380 -22.37 29.32 7.61
C ALA A 380 -22.29 30.59 6.74
N GLY A 381 -22.56 30.44 5.44
CA GLY A 381 -22.74 31.57 4.51
C GLY A 381 -21.46 32.21 3.99
N TRP A 382 -20.28 31.65 4.29
CA TRP A 382 -19.01 32.09 3.72
C TRP A 382 -18.71 31.39 2.38
N SER A 383 -17.80 31.95 1.61
CA SER A 383 -17.28 31.35 0.37
C SER A 383 -15.80 31.65 0.21
N THR A 384 -15.02 30.60 -0.05
CA THR A 384 -13.58 30.68 -0.28
C THR A 384 -13.27 30.14 -1.67
N PRO A 385 -13.15 31.00 -2.69
CA PRO A 385 -12.83 30.59 -4.05
C PRO A 385 -11.35 30.25 -4.19
N VAL A 386 -11.03 29.18 -4.92
CA VAL A 386 -9.68 28.80 -5.33
C VAL A 386 -9.63 28.60 -6.84
N LEU A 387 -8.54 29.00 -7.45
CA LEU A 387 -8.30 28.91 -8.89
C LEU A 387 -7.63 27.57 -9.20
N CYS A 388 -8.21 26.80 -10.14
CA CYS A 388 -7.70 25.50 -10.57
C CYS A 388 -6.56 25.61 -11.59
N GLY A 389 -5.75 24.54 -11.68
CA GLY A 389 -4.70 24.39 -12.69
C GLY A 389 -3.35 24.99 -12.31
N VAL A 390 -3.15 25.32 -11.04
CA VAL A 390 -1.87 25.81 -10.49
C VAL A 390 -1.41 24.86 -9.41
N ASP A 391 -0.17 24.35 -9.54
CA ASP A 391 0.47 23.50 -8.54
C ASP A 391 0.86 24.30 -7.29
N THR A 392 0.83 23.67 -6.13
CA THR A 392 1.21 24.29 -4.86
C THR A 392 2.28 23.46 -4.13
N PRO A 393 2.97 24.07 -3.15
CA PRO A 393 3.92 23.29 -2.34
C PRO A 393 3.28 22.22 -1.44
N ALA A 394 1.96 22.07 -1.42
CA ALA A 394 1.28 21.01 -0.68
C ALA A 394 1.33 19.64 -1.39
N ALA A 395 1.62 19.62 -2.70
CA ALA A 395 1.61 18.42 -3.54
C ALA A 395 2.51 17.29 -3.01
N VAL A 396 2.01 16.04 -3.11
CA VAL A 396 2.76 14.82 -2.73
C VAL A 396 3.43 14.13 -3.91
N ALA A 397 3.23 14.61 -5.12
CA ALA A 397 3.65 13.96 -6.36
C ALA A 397 5.15 13.65 -6.48
N ASP A 398 6.02 14.44 -5.86
CA ASP A 398 7.48 14.24 -5.84
C ASP A 398 7.95 13.20 -4.81
N ALA A 399 7.01 12.62 -4.06
CA ALA A 399 7.29 11.84 -2.86
C ALA A 399 7.12 10.33 -3.04
N ILE A 400 6.74 9.83 -4.23
CA ILE A 400 6.46 8.41 -4.47
C ILE A 400 7.65 7.56 -4.02
N VAL A 401 7.42 6.61 -3.13
CA VAL A 401 8.39 5.67 -2.54
C VAL A 401 9.54 6.36 -1.82
N ARG A 402 10.17 7.39 -2.39
CA ARG A 402 11.35 8.08 -1.83
C ARG A 402 11.06 8.78 -0.51
N ALA A 403 9.89 9.42 -0.39
CA ALA A 403 9.52 10.09 0.86
C ALA A 403 9.38 9.08 2.00
N GLY A 404 8.82 7.91 1.73
CA GLY A 404 8.70 6.84 2.71
C GLY A 404 10.04 6.36 3.25
N TYR A 405 11.06 6.20 2.40
CA TYR A 405 12.42 5.89 2.86
C TYR A 405 13.03 7.02 3.70
N ALA A 406 12.80 8.27 3.32
CA ALA A 406 13.26 9.42 4.09
C ALA A 406 12.56 9.48 5.47
N GLU A 407 11.27 9.19 5.52
CA GLU A 407 10.48 9.09 6.76
C GLU A 407 10.99 7.96 7.67
N MET A 408 11.24 6.78 7.11
CA MET A 408 11.84 5.66 7.83
C MET A 408 13.23 5.99 8.39
N ALA A 409 13.98 6.84 7.69
CA ALA A 409 15.27 7.36 8.14
C ALA A 409 15.16 8.56 9.12
N GLY A 410 13.95 8.93 9.55
CA GLY A 410 13.69 10.08 10.44
C GLY A 410 13.93 11.44 9.76
N ARG A 411 13.87 11.50 8.44
CA ARG A 411 14.05 12.73 7.63
C ARG A 411 12.83 12.96 6.73
N PRO A 412 11.64 13.19 7.33
CA PRO A 412 10.43 13.41 6.56
C PRO A 412 10.53 14.64 5.66
N LYS A 413 9.77 14.63 4.56
CA LYS A 413 9.60 15.82 3.72
C LYS A 413 9.05 16.97 4.56
N ARG A 414 9.63 18.17 4.38
CA ARG A 414 9.13 19.42 4.95
C ARG A 414 8.37 20.19 3.89
N TYR A 415 7.16 20.60 4.24
CA TYR A 415 6.30 21.38 3.37
C TYR A 415 6.35 22.85 3.79
N PRO A 416 6.59 23.80 2.86
CA PRO A 416 6.61 25.24 3.19
C PRO A 416 5.17 25.77 3.26
N ALA A 417 4.44 25.37 4.30
CA ALA A 417 3.01 25.65 4.42
C ALA A 417 2.65 27.15 4.49
N ARG A 418 3.63 28.02 4.84
CA ARG A 418 3.44 29.48 4.80
C ARG A 418 3.41 30.04 3.38
N ASP A 419 3.98 29.30 2.42
CA ASP A 419 4.13 29.74 1.03
C ASP A 419 2.98 29.26 0.13
N ILE A 420 1.99 28.56 0.72
CA ILE A 420 0.78 28.13 0.01
C ILE A 420 -0.04 29.37 -0.34
N ASP A 421 -0.18 29.64 -1.63
CA ASP A 421 -1.00 30.75 -2.14
C ASP A 421 -2.49 30.42 -1.94
N ARG A 422 -3.14 31.22 -1.09
CA ARG A 422 -4.56 31.05 -0.74
C ARG A 422 -5.53 31.39 -1.89
N THR A 423 -5.04 31.86 -3.01
CA THR A 423 -5.85 32.08 -4.22
C THR A 423 -6.00 30.80 -5.04
N VAL A 424 -5.11 29.81 -4.84
CA VAL A 424 -5.07 28.55 -5.60
C VAL A 424 -5.26 27.32 -4.71
N ALA A 425 -5.22 27.48 -3.37
CA ALA A 425 -5.61 26.44 -2.40
C ALA A 425 -6.32 27.06 -1.21
N ALA A 426 -7.34 26.42 -0.68
CA ALA A 426 -8.01 26.84 0.54
C ALA A 426 -7.34 26.26 1.77
N VAL A 427 -7.11 27.09 2.79
CA VAL A 427 -6.35 26.72 3.99
C VAL A 427 -7.08 27.10 5.25
N TRP A 428 -7.29 26.13 6.13
CA TRP A 428 -7.81 26.33 7.50
C TRP A 428 -6.82 25.81 8.54
N ALA A 429 -6.75 26.47 9.69
CA ALA A 429 -5.83 26.12 10.76
C ALA A 429 -6.50 26.10 12.13
N THR A 430 -6.07 25.21 13.01
CA THR A 430 -6.39 25.31 14.44
C THR A 430 -5.56 26.43 15.11
N PRO A 431 -5.96 26.94 16.28
CA PRO A 431 -5.01 27.53 17.21
C PRO A 431 -3.88 26.54 17.53
N PRO A 432 -2.72 27.01 18.07
CA PRO A 432 -1.72 26.08 18.59
C PRO A 432 -2.35 25.15 19.63
N VAL A 433 -2.08 23.83 19.51
CA VAL A 433 -2.60 22.88 20.48
C VAL A 433 -1.96 23.10 21.86
N GLU A 434 -2.76 23.09 22.90
CA GLU A 434 -2.30 23.35 24.26
C GLU A 434 -1.58 22.14 24.86
N GLU A 435 -1.95 20.94 24.40
CA GLU A 435 -1.37 19.65 24.76
C GLU A 435 -1.15 18.80 23.51
N THR A 436 -0.29 17.80 23.63
CA THR A 436 -0.10 16.83 22.53
C THR A 436 -1.43 16.20 22.14
N THR A 437 -1.82 16.34 20.87
CA THR A 437 -3.05 15.76 20.35
C THR A 437 -2.72 14.48 19.60
N ARG A 438 -3.21 13.35 20.10
CA ARG A 438 -2.95 12.02 19.55
C ARG A 438 -4.04 11.69 18.53
N LEU A 439 -3.66 11.59 17.25
CA LEU A 439 -4.53 11.16 16.18
C LEU A 439 -4.34 9.65 15.95
N ARG A 440 -5.43 8.88 16.05
CA ARG A 440 -5.42 7.43 15.90
C ARG A 440 -6.67 6.97 15.14
N GLY A 441 -6.50 6.59 13.87
CA GLY A 441 -7.62 6.16 13.03
C GLY A 441 -7.71 6.94 11.73
N THR A 442 -8.91 7.05 11.19
CA THR A 442 -9.20 7.62 9.87
C THR A 442 -9.91 8.97 10.02
N PRO A 443 -9.23 10.12 9.75
CA PRO A 443 -9.90 11.43 9.73
C PRO A 443 -10.94 11.51 8.62
N ARG A 444 -12.02 12.26 8.84
CA ARG A 444 -13.10 12.43 7.87
C ARG A 444 -13.36 13.89 7.58
N LEU A 445 -13.42 14.25 6.31
CA LEU A 445 -13.76 15.59 5.85
C LEU A 445 -15.14 15.61 5.18
N ARG A 446 -16.01 16.49 5.68
CA ARG A 446 -17.21 16.89 4.95
C ARG A 446 -17.04 18.33 4.52
N VAL A 447 -17.10 18.58 3.22
CA VAL A 447 -17.00 19.92 2.66
C VAL A 447 -17.99 20.13 1.54
N THR A 448 -18.59 21.31 1.47
CA THR A 448 -19.44 21.73 0.35
C THR A 448 -18.71 22.76 -0.48
N TYR A 449 -18.83 22.66 -1.80
CA TYR A 449 -18.27 23.64 -2.72
C TYR A 449 -19.11 23.80 -3.98
N ARG A 450 -18.97 24.94 -4.64
CA ARG A 450 -19.54 25.19 -5.97
C ARG A 450 -18.46 24.95 -7.02
N ALA A 451 -18.75 24.06 -7.97
CA ALA A 451 -17.86 23.77 -9.10
C ALA A 451 -18.34 24.53 -10.34
N ALA A 452 -17.49 25.37 -10.92
CA ALA A 452 -17.84 26.19 -12.08
C ALA A 452 -18.02 25.36 -13.37
N ASN A 453 -17.41 24.16 -13.45
CA ASN A 453 -17.40 23.30 -14.64
C ASN A 453 -17.98 21.90 -14.35
N PRO A 454 -18.38 21.18 -15.42
CA PRO A 454 -18.66 19.75 -15.31
C PRO A 454 -17.40 18.99 -14.85
N GLY A 455 -17.56 18.17 -13.85
CA GLY A 455 -16.44 17.51 -13.20
C GLY A 455 -15.60 18.48 -12.35
N SER A 456 -15.05 18.00 -11.28
CA SER A 456 -14.15 18.78 -10.42
C SER A 456 -13.35 17.86 -9.51
N SER A 457 -12.14 18.26 -9.17
CA SER A 457 -11.29 17.51 -8.25
C SER A 457 -10.55 18.43 -7.31
N PHE A 458 -10.23 17.90 -6.13
CA PHE A 458 -9.31 18.50 -5.18
C PHE A 458 -8.61 17.41 -4.36
N VAL A 459 -7.51 17.77 -3.72
CA VAL A 459 -6.84 16.93 -2.73
C VAL A 459 -6.92 17.60 -1.37
N ALA A 460 -7.35 16.85 -0.37
CA ALA A 460 -7.39 17.29 1.01
C ALA A 460 -6.13 16.80 1.73
N TYR A 461 -5.34 17.72 2.27
CA TYR A 461 -4.16 17.42 3.08
C TYR A 461 -4.39 17.87 4.51
N LEU A 462 -3.95 17.05 5.45
CA LEU A 462 -3.85 17.42 6.85
C LEU A 462 -2.36 17.50 7.21
N PHE A 463 -1.91 18.67 7.65
CA PHE A 463 -0.53 18.90 8.05
C PHE A 463 -0.41 19.21 9.54
N ASP A 464 0.70 18.78 10.11
CA ASP A 464 1.24 19.25 11.39
C ASP A 464 2.19 20.41 11.11
N GLN A 465 1.82 21.64 11.51
CA GLN A 465 2.64 22.82 11.33
C GLN A 465 3.34 23.22 12.64
N ALA A 466 4.66 23.23 12.62
CA ALA A 466 5.49 23.70 13.70
C ALA A 466 5.44 25.23 13.87
N PRO A 467 5.83 25.79 15.04
CA PRO A 467 5.85 27.23 15.27
C PRO A 467 6.75 28.03 14.31
N ASP A 468 7.79 27.40 13.72
CA ASP A 468 8.64 28.01 12.69
C ASP A 468 7.96 28.11 11.32
N GLY A 469 6.80 27.47 11.17
CA GLY A 469 5.98 27.46 9.96
C GLY A 469 6.31 26.33 8.98
N SER A 470 7.30 25.49 9.25
CA SER A 470 7.49 24.24 8.53
C SER A 470 6.35 23.27 8.87
N ALA A 471 6.00 22.41 7.93
CA ALA A 471 4.94 21.44 8.16
C ALA A 471 5.36 20.04 7.69
N HIS A 472 4.74 19.04 8.33
CA HIS A 472 4.82 17.64 7.92
C HIS A 472 3.42 17.12 7.62
N ILE A 473 3.32 16.25 6.61
CA ILE A 473 2.04 15.62 6.30
C ILE A 473 1.64 14.66 7.42
N VAL A 474 0.38 14.76 7.82
CA VAL A 474 -0.26 13.80 8.73
C VAL A 474 -0.97 12.75 7.92
N THR A 475 -1.77 13.16 6.96
CA THR A 475 -2.51 12.32 6.02
C THR A 475 -3.11 13.16 4.88
N HIS A 476 -3.59 12.48 3.84
CA HIS A 476 -4.29 13.14 2.74
C HIS A 476 -5.27 12.17 2.06
N ALA A 477 -6.14 12.71 1.22
CA ALA A 477 -6.92 11.95 0.25
C ALA A 477 -7.36 12.85 -0.91
N PRO A 478 -7.45 12.32 -2.14
CA PRO A 478 -8.04 13.01 -3.27
C PRO A 478 -9.56 12.87 -3.26
N TYR A 479 -10.24 13.74 -4.00
CA TYR A 479 -11.67 13.64 -4.29
C TYR A 479 -11.96 14.13 -5.70
N THR A 480 -12.76 13.39 -6.45
CA THR A 480 -13.27 13.80 -7.76
C THR A 480 -14.77 13.63 -7.83
N ASP A 481 -15.45 14.71 -8.15
CA ASP A 481 -16.85 14.70 -8.55
C ASP A 481 -16.95 14.62 -10.08
N ARG A 482 -17.76 13.70 -10.57
CA ARG A 482 -17.94 13.42 -12.00
C ARG A 482 -19.29 13.91 -12.55
N GLY A 483 -19.95 14.80 -11.83
CA GLY A 483 -21.24 15.32 -12.24
C GLY A 483 -21.15 16.12 -13.55
N PRO A 484 -22.12 15.95 -14.48
CA PRO A 484 -22.05 16.52 -15.82
C PRO A 484 -22.44 18.01 -15.89
N GLU A 485 -23.05 18.56 -14.84
CA GLU A 485 -23.59 19.91 -14.87
C GLU A 485 -22.61 20.94 -14.30
N PRO A 486 -22.38 22.06 -14.96
CA PRO A 486 -21.59 23.17 -14.41
C PRO A 486 -22.37 23.93 -13.32
N ASP A 487 -21.66 24.76 -12.60
CA ASP A 487 -22.17 25.71 -11.58
C ASP A 487 -23.12 25.09 -10.54
N ARG A 488 -22.82 23.85 -10.11
CA ARG A 488 -23.60 23.14 -9.09
C ARG A 488 -22.93 23.13 -7.71
N LEU A 489 -23.76 22.98 -6.70
CA LEU A 489 -23.30 22.76 -5.34
C LEU A 489 -23.01 21.28 -5.14
N VAL A 490 -21.77 20.97 -4.75
CA VAL A 490 -21.28 19.60 -4.52
C VAL A 490 -21.01 19.41 -3.04
N GLY A 491 -21.55 18.36 -2.45
CA GLY A 491 -21.19 17.89 -1.11
C GLY A 491 -20.20 16.76 -1.21
N ALA A 492 -18.96 16.95 -0.76
CA ALA A 492 -17.96 15.93 -0.64
C ALA A 492 -17.91 15.40 0.81
N ASP A 493 -17.94 14.10 0.96
CA ASP A 493 -17.79 13.40 2.24
C ASP A 493 -16.76 12.31 2.03
N LEU A 494 -15.55 12.47 2.56
CA LEU A 494 -14.42 11.60 2.28
C LEU A 494 -13.63 11.28 3.54
N GLU A 495 -13.10 10.07 3.58
CA GLU A 495 -12.10 9.64 4.57
C GLU A 495 -10.72 9.96 4.03
N LEU A 496 -9.89 10.64 4.84
CA LEU A 496 -8.46 10.72 4.58
C LEU A 496 -7.83 9.37 4.90
N GLN A 497 -6.58 9.13 4.48
CA GLN A 497 -5.92 7.87 4.83
C GLN A 497 -5.76 7.76 6.35
N ALA A 498 -5.83 6.52 6.84
CA ALA A 498 -5.63 6.20 8.25
C ALA A 498 -4.26 6.69 8.74
N THR A 499 -4.18 7.07 10.02
CA THR A 499 -2.95 7.60 10.61
C THR A 499 -2.80 7.25 12.09
N ALA A 500 -1.54 7.20 12.56
CA ALA A 500 -1.18 7.24 13.97
C ALA A 500 -0.11 8.34 14.15
N TYR A 501 -0.55 9.51 14.57
CA TYR A 501 0.27 10.73 14.61
C TYR A 501 0.05 11.52 15.90
N ASP A 502 1.13 11.98 16.51
CA ASP A 502 1.08 12.86 17.68
C ASP A 502 1.43 14.29 17.27
N ILE A 503 0.43 15.19 17.31
CA ILE A 503 0.65 16.63 17.09
C ILE A 503 1.24 17.23 18.36
N PRO A 504 2.48 17.74 18.35
CA PRO A 504 3.13 18.25 19.55
C PRO A 504 2.46 19.52 20.09
N ARG A 505 2.54 19.74 21.40
CA ARG A 505 2.13 21.01 22.02
C ARG A 505 2.76 22.21 21.30
N GLY A 506 1.97 23.24 21.03
CA GLY A 506 2.38 24.47 20.35
C GLY A 506 2.34 24.39 18.81
N HIS A 507 2.18 23.20 18.24
CA HIS A 507 1.93 23.02 16.81
C HIS A 507 0.48 23.32 16.44
N ARG A 508 0.18 23.40 15.15
CA ARG A 508 -1.17 23.58 14.60
C ARG A 508 -1.49 22.48 13.61
N LEU A 509 -2.75 22.11 13.54
CA LEU A 509 -3.26 21.35 12.40
C LEU A 509 -3.66 22.31 11.27
N LEU A 510 -3.22 22.02 10.06
CA LEU A 510 -3.68 22.70 8.86
C LEU A 510 -4.44 21.73 7.99
N LEU A 511 -5.64 22.12 7.58
CA LEU A 511 -6.36 21.49 6.47
C LEU A 511 -6.12 22.34 5.21
N VAL A 512 -5.61 21.72 4.16
CA VAL A 512 -5.40 22.34 2.85
C VAL A 512 -6.24 21.62 1.83
N LEU A 513 -7.07 22.35 1.09
CA LEU A 513 -7.79 21.82 -0.07
C LEU A 513 -7.17 22.43 -1.32
N ASP A 514 -6.44 21.61 -2.06
CA ASP A 514 -5.68 21.99 -3.25
C ASP A 514 -6.37 21.45 -4.49
N ALA A 515 -6.53 22.29 -5.49
CA ALA A 515 -7.22 21.94 -6.73
C ALA A 515 -6.34 21.16 -7.72
N LEU A 516 -5.04 21.00 -7.46
CA LEU A 516 -4.13 20.26 -8.33
C LEU A 516 -3.01 19.58 -7.54
N ASP A 517 -2.86 18.27 -7.71
CA ASP A 517 -1.65 17.52 -7.38
C ASP A 517 -1.30 16.61 -8.56
N PRO A 518 -0.11 16.73 -9.16
CA PRO A 518 0.33 15.90 -10.30
C PRO A 518 0.35 14.38 -10.02
N PHE A 519 0.24 13.97 -8.77
CA PHE A 519 0.08 12.56 -8.41
C PHE A 519 -1.23 11.97 -8.94
N TYR A 520 -2.27 12.79 -9.00
CA TYR A 520 -3.63 12.40 -9.35
C TYR A 520 -4.05 12.90 -10.72
N GLY A 521 -5.07 12.27 -11.28
CA GLY A 521 -5.74 12.77 -12.47
C GLY A 521 -6.65 13.94 -12.11
N ASP A 522 -6.47 15.06 -12.81
CA ASP A 522 -7.27 16.26 -12.64
C ASP A 522 -8.55 16.21 -13.47
N ALA A 523 -9.68 16.59 -12.89
CA ALA A 523 -10.97 16.77 -13.56
C ALA A 523 -11.34 18.25 -13.74
N ASN A 524 -10.55 19.18 -13.20
CA ASN A 524 -10.77 20.60 -13.34
C ASN A 524 -10.35 21.09 -14.73
N LEU A 525 -11.06 22.07 -15.25
CA LEU A 525 -10.55 22.84 -16.39
C LEU A 525 -9.56 23.92 -15.88
N PRO A 526 -8.46 24.17 -16.60
CA PRO A 526 -7.55 25.25 -16.25
C PRO A 526 -8.28 26.59 -16.11
N ARG A 527 -7.97 27.35 -15.05
CA ARG A 527 -8.62 28.63 -14.70
C ARG A 527 -10.08 28.49 -14.24
N ALA A 528 -10.58 27.28 -14.05
CA ALA A 528 -11.85 27.08 -13.35
C ALA A 528 -11.74 27.51 -11.88
N THR A 529 -12.86 27.64 -11.23
CA THR A 529 -12.93 28.00 -9.80
C THR A 529 -13.69 26.94 -9.03
N LEU A 530 -13.14 26.52 -7.91
CA LEU A 530 -13.87 25.82 -6.85
C LEU A 530 -14.14 26.82 -5.73
N ALA A 531 -15.39 27.03 -5.37
CA ALA A 531 -15.74 27.93 -4.27
C ALA A 531 -16.22 27.11 -3.07
N PHE A 532 -15.31 26.84 -2.13
CA PHE A 532 -15.65 26.13 -0.88
C PHE A 532 -16.56 26.97 -0.02
N THR A 533 -17.53 26.32 0.64
CA THR A 533 -18.56 27.00 1.44
C THR A 533 -19.03 26.11 2.59
N SER A 534 -19.86 26.67 3.47
CA SER A 534 -20.48 25.95 4.59
C SER A 534 -21.99 26.28 4.62
N PRO A 535 -22.85 25.36 4.15
CA PRO A 535 -24.29 25.52 4.29
C PRO A 535 -24.74 25.41 5.75
N GLU A 536 -25.77 26.14 6.15
CA GLU A 536 -26.31 26.12 7.51
C GLU A 536 -26.81 24.73 7.92
N ALA A 537 -27.51 24.04 7.00
CA ALA A 537 -28.08 22.72 7.27
C ALA A 537 -27.03 21.61 7.38
N THR A 538 -25.89 21.74 6.67
CA THR A 538 -24.82 20.74 6.63
C THR A 538 -23.46 21.41 6.67
N PRO A 539 -23.06 21.95 7.84
CA PRO A 539 -21.80 22.68 7.95
C PRO A 539 -20.58 21.86 7.55
N SER A 540 -19.66 22.51 6.81
CA SER A 540 -18.38 21.91 6.44
C SER A 540 -17.51 21.67 7.68
N CYS A 541 -17.00 20.46 7.86
CA CYS A 541 -16.26 20.07 9.05
C CYS A 541 -15.23 18.98 8.80
N LEU A 542 -14.21 18.99 9.64
CA LEU A 542 -13.19 17.95 9.77
C LEU A 542 -13.42 17.18 11.06
N GLU A 543 -13.54 15.85 10.99
CA GLU A 543 -13.61 14.96 12.13
C GLU A 543 -12.24 14.30 12.34
N LEU A 544 -11.71 14.44 13.54
CA LEU A 544 -10.41 13.92 13.95
C LEU A 544 -10.60 12.75 14.91
N PRO A 545 -10.10 11.54 14.57
CA PRO A 545 -10.10 10.41 15.49
C PRO A 545 -9.02 10.62 16.55
N LEU A 546 -9.40 10.69 17.80
CA LEU A 546 -8.50 10.86 18.93
C LEU A 546 -8.21 9.52 19.59
N GLY A 547 -6.93 9.26 19.90
CA GLY A 547 -6.49 8.12 20.70
C GLY A 547 -6.19 8.47 22.14
N GLY A 548 -6.24 7.48 23.01
CA GLY A 548 -5.90 7.59 24.42
C GLY A 548 -4.39 7.59 24.71
#